data_7c45115e07a80d2a453b6942780ed1cf
#
_entry.id   7c45115e07a80d2a453b6942780ed1cf
#
_cell.length_a   1.000
_cell.length_b   1.000
_cell.length_c   1.000
_cell.angle_alpha   90.00
_cell.angle_beta   90.00
_cell.angle_gamma   90.00
#
_symmetry.space_group_name_H-M   'P 1'
#
loop_
_entity.id
_entity.type
_entity.pdbx_description
1 polymer ?
#
loop_
_entity_poly.entity_id
_entity_poly.type
_entity_poly.pdbx_seq_one_letter_code
_entity_poly.pdbx_strand_id
1 'polypeptide(L)'
;MSILRPSKEAILDDLRSFVLNEAEERTGFLATAVSKLNVVRRVQQGQKLSFNEPYLALILQGKKKTYIADKSFTYTAGDIVVTNLSLSSRTVVQEASFEKPFLSIVLTLDPLILSEVARRYGFDASEQADAPAMAVSQANSDFLLAFARMSRLLQEEQRGLPFDKFYYEELMLRLLASDLGRWACDLISPDSRVSKITKAVEILKKDFKESIRVGRLAEASNLSLSSFNRQFKTLTGTTPLQYQKQLRLYEADRLLRFEKRSVSQTAFNVGYSSLAQFSGDYKKFFGVLPSQVCPHAS
;
A
#
# COMPACT_ATOMS: atom_id res chain seq x y z
N MET A 1 -6.77 23.10 -35.34
CA MET A 1 -6.74 23.60 -33.96
C MET A 1 -5.99 22.58 -33.10
N SER A 2 -4.78 22.91 -32.68
CA SER A 2 -4.07 22.08 -31.70
C SER A 2 -4.78 22.21 -30.36
N ILE A 3 -5.34 21.11 -29.88
CA ILE A 3 -5.89 21.07 -28.51
C ILE A 3 -4.67 21.23 -27.60
N LEU A 4 -4.52 22.40 -27.00
CA LEU A 4 -3.48 22.68 -26.01
C LEU A 4 -3.65 21.70 -24.85
N ARG A 5 -2.79 20.68 -24.76
CA ARG A 5 -2.70 19.81 -23.60
C ARG A 5 -2.16 20.63 -22.43
N PRO A 6 -2.76 20.55 -21.24
CA PRO A 6 -2.23 21.25 -20.06
C PRO A 6 -0.80 20.77 -19.76
N SER A 7 0.03 21.65 -19.24
CA SER A 7 1.38 21.27 -18.78
C SER A 7 1.31 20.25 -17.63
N LYS A 8 2.35 19.45 -17.44
CA LYS A 8 2.42 18.53 -16.30
C LYS A 8 2.23 19.26 -14.96
N GLU A 9 2.83 20.42 -14.82
CA GLU A 9 2.72 21.21 -13.59
C GLU A 9 1.30 21.69 -13.34
N ALA A 10 0.59 22.18 -14.38
CA ALA A 10 -0.82 22.57 -14.25
C ALA A 10 -1.71 21.41 -13.78
N ILE A 11 -1.48 20.18 -14.30
CA ILE A 11 -2.23 19.01 -13.86
C ILE A 11 -1.90 18.65 -12.39
N LEU A 12 -0.63 18.74 -12.01
CA LEU A 12 -0.21 18.51 -10.62
C LEU A 12 -0.80 19.53 -9.66
N ASP A 13 -0.89 20.81 -10.05
CA ASP A 13 -1.50 21.87 -9.25
C ASP A 13 -3.00 21.64 -9.04
N ASP A 14 -3.72 21.25 -10.10
CA ASP A 14 -5.13 20.87 -9.99
C ASP A 14 -5.32 19.69 -9.02
N LEU A 15 -4.47 18.66 -9.11
CA LEU A 15 -4.52 17.50 -8.23
C LEU A 15 -4.12 17.83 -6.79
N ARG A 16 -3.15 18.76 -6.57
CA ARG A 16 -2.81 19.26 -5.23
C ARG A 16 -4.01 19.96 -4.58
N SER A 17 -4.65 20.87 -5.33
CA SER A 17 -5.84 21.58 -4.88
C SER A 17 -6.97 20.61 -4.54
N PHE A 18 -7.19 19.59 -5.38
CA PHE A 18 -8.14 18.53 -5.13
C PHE A 18 -7.86 17.80 -3.80
N VAL A 19 -6.61 17.34 -3.57
CA VAL A 19 -6.25 16.59 -2.35
C VAL A 19 -6.38 17.49 -1.11
N LEU A 20 -6.03 18.77 -1.20
CA LEU A 20 -6.18 19.70 -0.09
C LEU A 20 -7.65 19.91 0.28
N ASN A 21 -8.53 20.07 -0.71
CA ASN A 21 -9.97 20.20 -0.51
C ASN A 21 -10.58 18.92 0.08
N GLU A 22 -10.23 17.74 -0.45
CA GLU A 22 -10.74 16.46 0.04
C GLU A 22 -10.25 16.13 1.45
N ALA A 23 -9.02 16.46 1.76
CA ALA A 23 -8.46 16.25 3.09
C ALA A 23 -8.96 17.25 4.12
N GLU A 24 -9.38 18.45 3.68
CA GLU A 24 -9.62 19.59 4.56
C GLU A 24 -8.40 19.83 5.47
N GLU A 25 -8.59 19.89 6.80
CA GLU A 25 -7.50 19.97 7.77
C GLU A 25 -7.04 18.57 8.29
N ARG A 26 -7.72 17.51 7.90
CA ARG A 26 -7.39 16.16 8.34
C ARG A 26 -6.02 15.75 7.85
N THR A 27 -5.31 14.97 8.64
CA THR A 27 -3.99 14.43 8.30
C THR A 27 -4.00 12.91 8.38
N GLY A 28 -3.28 12.28 7.49
CA GLY A 28 -3.18 10.83 7.50
C GLY A 28 -3.39 10.21 6.14
N PHE A 29 -3.78 8.95 6.18
CA PHE A 29 -4.33 8.21 5.06
C PHE A 29 -5.85 8.30 5.18
N LEU A 30 -6.48 8.93 4.21
CA LEU A 30 -7.90 9.30 4.24
C LEU A 30 -8.62 8.60 3.10
N ALA A 31 -9.61 7.77 3.45
CA ALA A 31 -10.50 7.16 2.47
C ALA A 31 -11.39 8.24 1.84
N THR A 32 -11.68 8.08 0.56
CA THR A 32 -12.60 8.95 -0.17
C THR A 32 -13.93 8.23 -0.46
N ALA A 33 -14.89 8.93 -1.03
CA ALA A 33 -16.16 8.33 -1.47
C ALA A 33 -16.00 7.47 -2.72
N VAL A 34 -14.91 7.60 -3.48
CA VAL A 34 -14.60 6.74 -4.63
C VAL A 34 -13.90 5.49 -4.14
N SER A 35 -14.46 4.33 -4.49
CA SER A 35 -13.91 3.04 -4.08
C SER A 35 -12.44 2.89 -4.49
N LYS A 36 -11.62 2.37 -3.58
CA LYS A 36 -10.16 2.15 -3.76
C LYS A 36 -9.31 3.40 -3.93
N LEU A 37 -9.90 4.61 -4.03
CA LEU A 37 -9.19 5.87 -4.10
C LEU A 37 -9.04 6.48 -2.71
N ASN A 38 -7.83 6.84 -2.33
CA ASN A 38 -7.51 7.43 -1.05
C ASN A 38 -6.61 8.65 -1.26
N VAL A 39 -6.60 9.57 -0.31
CA VAL A 39 -5.67 10.70 -0.31
C VAL A 39 -4.79 10.66 0.93
N VAL A 40 -3.59 11.18 0.80
CA VAL A 40 -2.65 11.28 1.92
C VAL A 40 -2.23 12.73 2.09
N ARG A 41 -2.40 13.24 3.32
CA ARG A 41 -1.87 14.55 3.73
C ARG A 41 -1.03 14.37 5.00
N ARG A 42 0.22 14.83 5.00
CA ARG A 42 1.13 14.82 6.15
C ARG A 42 1.75 16.19 6.31
N VAL A 43 1.63 16.77 7.49
CA VAL A 43 2.11 18.11 7.81
C VAL A 43 3.41 18.09 8.63
N GLN A 44 3.89 16.92 8.98
CA GLN A 44 5.09 16.76 9.78
C GLN A 44 6.05 15.76 9.13
N GLN A 45 7.32 16.09 9.21
CA GLN A 45 8.40 15.14 8.94
C GLN A 45 8.42 14.05 10.01
N GLY A 46 8.99 12.92 9.68
CA GLY A 46 9.14 11.85 10.65
C GLY A 46 8.99 10.47 10.06
N GLN A 47 9.25 9.49 10.92
CA GLN A 47 9.18 8.08 10.60
C GLN A 47 7.82 7.51 10.98
N LYS A 48 7.31 6.64 10.11
CA LYS A 48 6.12 5.82 10.37
C LYS A 48 6.36 4.39 9.92
N LEU A 49 5.92 3.46 10.75
CA LEU A 49 5.72 2.08 10.33
C LEU A 49 4.31 1.96 9.74
N SER A 50 4.17 1.30 8.62
CA SER A 50 2.87 1.07 7.98
C SER A 50 2.82 -0.34 7.38
N PHE A 51 1.64 -0.91 7.41
CA PHE A 51 1.30 -2.11 6.67
C PHE A 51 0.35 -1.70 5.56
N ASN A 52 0.71 -1.94 4.32
CA ASN A 52 -0.04 -1.47 3.16
C ASN A 52 -0.39 -2.65 2.25
N GLU A 53 -1.62 -2.66 1.76
CA GLU A 53 -2.03 -3.50 0.63
C GLU A 53 -1.29 -3.05 -0.64
N PRO A 54 -1.27 -3.88 -1.71
CA PRO A 54 -0.75 -3.44 -3.00
C PRO A 54 -1.41 -2.14 -3.46
N TYR A 55 -0.62 -1.18 -3.88
CA TYR A 55 -1.14 0.13 -4.29
C TYR A 55 -0.34 0.74 -5.45
N LEU A 56 -1.00 1.65 -6.13
CA LEU A 56 -0.44 2.64 -7.05
C LEU A 56 -0.62 4.02 -6.41
N ALA A 57 0.45 4.77 -6.23
CA ALA A 57 0.38 6.12 -5.69
C ALA A 57 0.99 7.13 -6.65
N LEU A 58 0.34 8.29 -6.78
CA LEU A 58 0.89 9.48 -7.41
C LEU A 58 1.30 10.47 -6.32
N ILE A 59 2.55 10.89 -6.34
CA ILE A 59 3.07 11.88 -5.42
C ILE A 59 2.85 13.27 -6.00
N LEU A 60 2.23 14.15 -5.23
CA LEU A 60 1.85 15.49 -5.67
C LEU A 60 2.76 16.56 -5.09
N GLN A 61 3.20 16.37 -3.84
CA GLN A 61 4.02 17.36 -3.12
C GLN A 61 4.84 16.69 -2.02
N GLY A 62 6.02 17.28 -1.72
CA GLY A 62 6.92 16.83 -0.68
C GLY A 62 7.80 15.67 -1.11
N LYS A 63 8.54 15.12 -0.14
CA LYS A 63 9.51 14.04 -0.37
C LYS A 63 9.41 12.96 0.69
N LYS A 64 9.53 11.73 0.25
CA LYS A 64 9.36 10.56 1.12
C LYS A 64 10.38 9.50 0.77
N LYS A 65 10.84 8.77 1.79
CA LYS A 65 11.73 7.61 1.62
C LYS A 65 11.12 6.39 2.31
N THR A 66 11.00 5.29 1.58
CA THR A 66 10.45 4.03 2.09
C THR A 66 11.55 2.98 2.09
N TYR A 67 11.61 2.22 3.17
CA TYR A 67 12.54 1.10 3.36
C TYR A 67 11.74 -0.19 3.39
N ILE A 68 12.12 -1.13 2.52
CA ILE A 68 11.58 -2.48 2.43
C ILE A 68 12.77 -3.44 2.33
N ALA A 69 12.91 -4.33 3.27
CA ALA A 69 14.11 -5.17 3.40
C ALA A 69 15.39 -4.33 3.51
N ASP A 70 16.37 -4.63 2.69
CA ASP A 70 17.63 -3.93 2.51
C ASP A 70 17.59 -2.79 1.49
N LYS A 71 16.44 -2.61 0.82
CA LYS A 71 16.26 -1.60 -0.22
C LYS A 71 15.59 -0.34 0.32
N SER A 72 15.92 0.79 -0.31
CA SER A 72 15.25 2.06 -0.04
C SER A 72 14.85 2.75 -1.34
N PHE A 73 13.68 3.37 -1.31
CA PHE A 73 13.08 4.07 -2.44
C PHE A 73 12.78 5.49 -2.02
N THR A 74 13.33 6.45 -2.74
CA THR A 74 13.06 7.89 -2.52
C THR A 74 12.19 8.38 -3.66
N TYR A 75 11.16 9.13 -3.36
CA TYR A 75 10.21 9.66 -4.34
C TYR A 75 9.70 11.04 -3.95
N THR A 76 9.34 11.81 -4.95
CA THR A 76 8.96 13.22 -4.86
C THR A 76 7.79 13.55 -5.80
N ALA A 77 7.39 14.80 -5.88
CA ALA A 77 6.30 15.25 -6.75
C ALA A 77 6.50 14.81 -8.21
N GLY A 78 5.45 14.28 -8.83
CA GLY A 78 5.44 13.74 -10.18
C GLY A 78 5.83 12.26 -10.27
N ASP A 79 6.29 11.63 -9.18
CA ASP A 79 6.58 10.19 -9.18
C ASP A 79 5.31 9.36 -9.00
N ILE A 80 5.24 8.25 -9.71
CA ILE A 80 4.36 7.13 -9.42
C ILE A 80 5.13 6.06 -8.63
N VAL A 81 4.45 5.54 -7.62
CA VAL A 81 4.99 4.52 -6.72
C VAL A 81 4.04 3.34 -6.72
N VAL A 82 4.55 2.14 -6.95
CA VAL A 82 3.75 0.91 -6.95
C VAL A 82 4.31 -0.12 -5.99
N THR A 83 3.42 -0.87 -5.34
CA THR A 83 3.77 -2.06 -4.55
C THR A 83 2.92 -3.23 -4.99
N ASN A 84 3.52 -4.42 -5.09
CA ASN A 84 2.86 -5.63 -5.58
C ASN A 84 2.53 -6.64 -4.49
N LEU A 85 2.77 -6.31 -3.25
CA LEU A 85 2.57 -7.22 -2.12
C LEU A 85 2.13 -6.42 -0.91
N SER A 86 1.31 -7.03 -0.05
CA SER A 86 1.01 -6.48 1.27
C SER A 86 2.27 -6.51 2.12
N LEU A 87 2.74 -5.35 2.54
CA LEU A 87 4.06 -5.21 3.17
C LEU A 87 4.02 -4.34 4.42
N SER A 88 4.84 -4.76 5.40
CA SER A 88 5.31 -3.85 6.44
C SER A 88 6.46 -3.01 5.89
N SER A 89 6.34 -1.71 5.97
CA SER A 89 7.37 -0.78 5.51
C SER A 89 7.67 0.29 6.57
N ARG A 90 8.93 0.71 6.61
CA ARG A 90 9.34 1.89 7.37
C ARG A 90 9.45 3.05 6.41
N THR A 91 8.63 4.05 6.63
CA THR A 91 8.56 5.22 5.76
C THR A 91 8.99 6.47 6.52
N VAL A 92 9.80 7.31 5.88
CA VAL A 92 10.25 8.60 6.41
C VAL A 92 9.75 9.70 5.50
N VAL A 93 8.90 10.59 6.03
CA VAL A 93 8.55 11.84 5.37
C VAL A 93 9.70 12.81 5.59
N GLN A 94 10.39 13.18 4.51
CA GLN A 94 11.59 14.01 4.54
C GLN A 94 11.27 15.49 4.36
N GLU A 95 10.24 15.80 3.57
CA GLU A 95 9.80 17.16 3.29
C GLU A 95 8.29 17.26 3.49
N ALA A 96 7.87 17.93 4.57
CA ALA A 96 6.50 18.31 4.87
C ALA A 96 6.48 19.39 5.95
N SER A 97 5.55 20.34 5.83
CA SER A 97 5.16 21.32 6.85
C SER A 97 3.65 21.52 6.82
N PHE A 98 3.12 22.36 7.68
CA PHE A 98 1.71 22.71 7.65
C PHE A 98 1.34 23.48 6.37
N GLU A 99 2.18 24.44 5.95
CA GLU A 99 1.99 25.27 4.76
C GLU A 99 2.30 24.50 3.47
N LYS A 100 3.20 23.54 3.54
CA LYS A 100 3.63 22.71 2.40
C LYS A 100 3.61 21.22 2.77
N PRO A 101 2.42 20.62 2.92
CA PRO A 101 2.31 19.24 3.35
C PRO A 101 2.81 18.25 2.29
N PHE A 102 3.20 17.05 2.72
CA PHE A 102 3.33 15.94 1.79
C PHE A 102 1.94 15.51 1.34
N LEU A 103 1.73 15.46 0.01
CA LEU A 103 0.46 15.10 -0.61
C LEU A 103 0.65 13.94 -1.60
N SER A 104 -0.26 12.98 -1.57
CA SER A 104 -0.35 11.93 -2.60
C SER A 104 -1.78 11.41 -2.75
N ILE A 105 -2.08 10.91 -3.94
CA ILE A 105 -3.28 10.09 -4.23
C ILE A 105 -2.83 8.65 -4.24
N VAL A 106 -3.59 7.76 -3.61
CA VAL A 106 -3.28 6.33 -3.49
C VAL A 106 -4.46 5.52 -3.97
N LEU A 107 -4.21 4.66 -4.94
CA LEU A 107 -5.17 3.72 -5.49
C LEU A 107 -4.80 2.30 -5.03
N THR A 108 -5.68 1.63 -4.32
CA THR A 108 -5.49 0.22 -3.95
C THR A 108 -5.58 -0.64 -5.22
N LEU A 109 -4.57 -1.46 -5.48
CA LEU A 109 -4.54 -2.34 -6.63
C LEU A 109 -5.42 -3.57 -6.40
N ASP A 110 -6.20 -3.90 -7.42
CA ASP A 110 -7.00 -5.13 -7.48
C ASP A 110 -6.38 -6.08 -8.53
N PRO A 111 -5.73 -7.17 -8.08
CA PRO A 111 -5.10 -8.09 -9.02
C PRO A 111 -6.07 -8.74 -10.01
N LEU A 112 -7.35 -8.91 -9.62
CA LEU A 112 -8.36 -9.49 -10.51
C LEU A 112 -8.70 -8.54 -11.65
N ILE A 113 -8.93 -7.26 -11.35
CA ILE A 113 -9.20 -6.24 -12.37
C ILE A 113 -7.97 -6.03 -13.25
N LEU A 114 -6.77 -5.96 -12.64
CA LEU A 114 -5.51 -5.84 -13.40
C LEU A 114 -5.31 -7.00 -14.37
N SER A 115 -5.59 -8.24 -13.93
CA SER A 115 -5.52 -9.45 -14.76
C SER A 115 -6.55 -9.41 -15.90
N GLU A 116 -7.77 -8.97 -15.63
CA GLU A 116 -8.81 -8.83 -16.67
C GLU A 116 -8.41 -7.81 -17.73
N VAL A 117 -7.89 -6.65 -17.31
CA VAL A 117 -7.40 -5.60 -18.22
C VAL A 117 -6.21 -6.13 -19.05
N ALA A 118 -5.23 -6.77 -18.43
CA ALA A 118 -4.08 -7.33 -19.13
C ALA A 118 -4.52 -8.32 -20.21
N ARG A 119 -5.41 -9.27 -19.88
CA ARG A 119 -5.94 -10.25 -20.82
C ARG A 119 -6.75 -9.60 -21.95
N ARG A 120 -7.59 -8.61 -21.64
CA ARG A 120 -8.46 -7.92 -22.63
C ARG A 120 -7.64 -7.15 -23.68
N TYR A 121 -6.52 -6.56 -23.27
CA TYR A 121 -5.70 -5.73 -24.13
C TYR A 121 -4.39 -6.42 -24.59
N GLY A 122 -4.23 -7.72 -24.35
CA GLY A 122 -3.15 -8.54 -24.88
C GLY A 122 -1.78 -8.28 -24.24
N PHE A 123 -1.74 -7.86 -22.98
CA PHE A 123 -0.49 -7.79 -22.22
C PHE A 123 -0.06 -9.19 -21.77
N ASP A 124 1.16 -9.57 -22.11
CA ASP A 124 1.70 -10.88 -21.72
C ASP A 124 2.22 -10.84 -20.28
N ALA A 125 1.57 -11.61 -19.43
CA ALA A 125 1.96 -11.80 -18.04
C ALA A 125 2.89 -13.03 -17.85
N SER A 126 3.30 -13.71 -18.92
CA SER A 126 4.15 -14.89 -18.84
C SER A 126 5.63 -14.57 -18.64
N GLU A 127 6.09 -13.39 -19.08
CA GLU A 127 7.46 -12.94 -18.83
C GLU A 127 7.66 -12.57 -17.37
N GLN A 128 8.37 -13.42 -16.64
CA GLN A 128 8.74 -13.18 -15.25
C GLN A 128 9.81 -12.06 -15.18
N ALA A 129 9.47 -10.92 -14.63
CA ALA A 129 10.44 -9.97 -14.16
C ALA A 129 10.84 -10.31 -12.72
N ASP A 130 12.12 -10.20 -12.40
CA ASP A 130 12.64 -10.35 -11.03
C ASP A 130 12.36 -9.04 -10.26
N ALA A 131 11.08 -8.64 -10.23
CA ALA A 131 10.68 -7.34 -9.78
C ALA A 131 10.78 -7.19 -8.25
N PRO A 132 11.28 -6.04 -7.76
CA PRO A 132 11.24 -5.74 -6.34
C PRO A 132 9.79 -5.55 -5.87
N ALA A 133 9.57 -5.66 -4.56
CA ALA A 133 8.24 -5.47 -3.98
C ALA A 133 7.69 -4.04 -4.13
N MET A 134 8.54 -3.09 -4.49
CA MET A 134 8.20 -1.69 -4.75
C MET A 134 8.99 -1.17 -5.95
N ALA A 135 8.35 -0.36 -6.78
CA ALA A 135 9.00 0.35 -7.88
C ALA A 135 8.55 1.82 -7.92
N VAL A 136 9.40 2.67 -8.49
CA VAL A 136 9.17 4.11 -8.66
C VAL A 136 9.50 4.49 -10.10
N SER A 137 8.65 5.29 -10.72
CA SER A 137 8.87 5.87 -12.05
C SER A 137 8.25 7.27 -12.14
N GLN A 138 8.62 8.04 -13.13
CA GLN A 138 8.02 9.35 -13.40
C GLN A 138 6.69 9.20 -14.14
N ALA A 139 5.66 9.90 -13.66
CA ALA A 139 4.39 9.99 -14.37
C ALA A 139 4.53 10.77 -15.69
N ASN A 140 4.01 10.24 -16.78
CA ASN A 140 3.79 11.01 -17.99
C ASN A 140 2.48 11.80 -17.90
N SER A 141 2.25 12.75 -18.84
CA SER A 141 1.04 13.60 -18.84
C SER A 141 -0.24 12.80 -18.93
N ASP A 142 -0.26 11.71 -19.69
CA ASP A 142 -1.45 10.87 -19.85
C ASP A 142 -1.81 10.13 -18.56
N PHE A 143 -0.80 9.71 -17.80
CA PHE A 143 -1.00 9.10 -16.48
C PHE A 143 -1.57 10.12 -15.48
N LEU A 144 -1.02 11.34 -15.46
CA LEU A 144 -1.53 12.43 -14.61
C LEU A 144 -2.99 12.78 -14.95
N LEU A 145 -3.33 12.85 -16.25
CA LEU A 145 -4.71 13.10 -16.70
C LEU A 145 -5.68 11.98 -16.30
N ALA A 146 -5.22 10.71 -16.29
CA ALA A 146 -6.05 9.60 -15.82
C ALA A 146 -6.37 9.73 -14.32
N PHE A 147 -5.40 10.10 -13.50
CA PHE A 147 -5.64 10.42 -12.08
C PHE A 147 -6.59 11.62 -11.91
N ALA A 148 -6.42 12.68 -12.72
CA ALA A 148 -7.28 13.85 -12.65
C ALA A 148 -8.75 13.50 -13.00
N ARG A 149 -8.98 12.66 -14.01
CA ARG A 149 -10.33 12.17 -14.35
C ARG A 149 -10.96 11.38 -13.21
N MET A 150 -10.22 10.45 -12.62
CA MET A 150 -10.71 9.66 -11.50
C MET A 150 -11.00 10.53 -10.27
N SER A 151 -10.16 11.52 -10.00
CA SER A 151 -10.36 12.45 -8.87
C SER A 151 -11.61 13.31 -9.03
N ARG A 152 -11.97 13.71 -10.25
CA ARG A 152 -13.19 14.50 -10.52
C ARG A 152 -14.48 13.80 -10.12
N LEU A 153 -14.52 12.46 -10.07
CA LEU A 153 -15.68 11.70 -9.60
C LEU A 153 -16.12 12.07 -8.18
N LEU A 154 -15.21 12.60 -7.35
CA LEU A 154 -15.55 13.05 -6.00
C LEU A 154 -16.31 14.38 -5.99
N GLN A 155 -16.12 15.21 -7.03
CA GLN A 155 -16.69 16.54 -7.14
C GLN A 155 -18.02 16.57 -7.91
N GLU A 156 -18.33 15.53 -8.69
CA GLU A 156 -19.52 15.49 -9.53
C GLU A 156 -20.70 14.84 -8.81
N GLU A 157 -21.92 15.36 -9.04
CA GLU A 157 -23.20 14.78 -8.59
C GLU A 157 -23.49 13.41 -9.23
N GLN A 158 -22.62 12.92 -10.09
CA GLN A 158 -22.74 11.65 -10.83
C GLN A 158 -22.34 10.42 -10.02
N ARG A 159 -22.42 10.49 -8.70
CA ARG A 159 -22.21 9.36 -7.80
C ARG A 159 -23.24 8.26 -8.09
N GLY A 160 -22.76 7.12 -8.58
CA GLY A 160 -23.61 5.94 -8.88
C GLY A 160 -23.61 5.50 -10.34
N LEU A 161 -22.96 6.23 -11.23
CA LEU A 161 -22.67 5.76 -12.59
C LEU A 161 -21.37 4.91 -12.58
N PRO A 162 -21.19 3.94 -13.48
CA PRO A 162 -20.06 3.02 -13.49
C PRO A 162 -18.72 3.65 -13.93
N PHE A 163 -18.58 4.98 -13.83
CA PHE A 163 -17.39 5.71 -14.22
C PHE A 163 -16.19 5.42 -13.31
N ASP A 164 -16.44 5.09 -12.04
CA ASP A 164 -15.38 4.68 -11.10
C ASP A 164 -14.65 3.43 -11.62
N LYS A 165 -15.39 2.42 -12.09
CA LYS A 165 -14.82 1.22 -12.72
C LYS A 165 -14.05 1.56 -13.99
N PHE A 166 -14.62 2.42 -14.86
CA PHE A 166 -14.01 2.81 -16.13
C PHE A 166 -12.67 3.54 -15.91
N TYR A 167 -12.63 4.54 -15.04
CA TYR A 167 -11.39 5.28 -14.77
C TYR A 167 -10.37 4.45 -13.99
N TYR A 168 -10.83 3.51 -13.16
CA TYR A 168 -9.96 2.55 -12.53
C TYR A 168 -9.29 1.64 -13.58
N GLU A 169 -10.05 1.09 -14.52
CA GLU A 169 -9.53 0.28 -15.63
C GLU A 169 -8.57 1.09 -16.52
N GLU A 170 -8.84 2.38 -16.76
CA GLU A 170 -7.91 3.25 -17.48
C GLU A 170 -6.57 3.36 -16.75
N LEU A 171 -6.57 3.57 -15.44
CA LEU A 171 -5.32 3.62 -14.67
C LEU A 171 -4.55 2.29 -14.70
N MET A 172 -5.26 1.15 -14.65
CA MET A 172 -4.63 -0.17 -14.80
C MET A 172 -4.01 -0.35 -16.19
N LEU A 173 -4.71 0.06 -17.24
CA LEU A 173 -4.20 0.03 -18.61
C LEU A 173 -2.96 0.92 -18.77
N ARG A 174 -2.98 2.14 -18.19
CA ARG A 174 -1.83 3.05 -18.18
C ARG A 174 -0.63 2.46 -17.44
N LEU A 175 -0.87 1.78 -16.32
CA LEU A 175 0.17 1.09 -15.56
C LEU A 175 0.81 -0.03 -16.40
N LEU A 176 0.00 -0.87 -17.04
CA LEU A 176 0.49 -1.95 -17.92
C LEU A 176 1.26 -1.43 -19.14
N ALA A 177 0.84 -0.29 -19.71
CA ALA A 177 1.50 0.34 -20.85
C ALA A 177 2.70 1.24 -20.48
N SER A 178 3.06 1.36 -19.21
CA SER A 178 4.20 2.15 -18.72
C SER A 178 5.47 1.32 -18.57
N ASP A 179 6.58 1.97 -18.21
CA ASP A 179 7.85 1.31 -17.86
C ASP A 179 7.69 0.32 -16.68
N LEU A 180 6.60 0.44 -15.92
CA LEU A 180 6.23 -0.45 -14.82
C LEU A 180 5.34 -1.62 -15.28
N GLY A 181 5.03 -1.73 -16.58
CA GLY A 181 4.13 -2.75 -17.09
C GLY A 181 4.58 -4.18 -16.77
N ARG A 182 5.87 -4.48 -17.00
CA ARG A 182 6.44 -5.79 -16.63
C ARG A 182 6.33 -6.06 -15.12
N TRP A 183 6.58 -5.05 -14.31
CA TRP A 183 6.41 -5.13 -12.87
C TRP A 183 4.93 -5.41 -12.49
N ALA A 184 3.99 -4.74 -13.14
CA ALA A 184 2.56 -4.96 -12.92
C ALA A 184 2.12 -6.37 -13.36
N CYS A 185 2.69 -6.91 -14.42
CA CYS A 185 2.45 -8.29 -14.87
C CYS A 185 2.92 -9.33 -13.83
N ASP A 186 3.99 -9.10 -13.08
CA ASP A 186 4.44 -9.99 -12.00
C ASP A 186 3.38 -10.17 -10.90
N LEU A 187 2.55 -9.15 -10.65
CA LEU A 187 1.47 -9.22 -9.66
C LEU A 187 0.38 -10.24 -10.07
N ILE A 188 0.13 -10.36 -11.38
CA ILE A 188 -0.97 -11.16 -11.93
C ILE A 188 -0.51 -12.48 -12.58
N SER A 189 0.78 -12.66 -12.83
CA SER A 189 1.33 -13.90 -13.38
C SER A 189 1.25 -15.03 -12.34
N PRO A 190 0.55 -16.16 -12.62
CA PRO A 190 0.35 -17.25 -11.64
C PRO A 190 1.65 -17.88 -11.16
N ASP A 191 2.67 -17.90 -12.00
CA ASP A 191 3.97 -18.54 -11.74
C ASP A 191 5.05 -17.58 -11.25
N SER A 192 4.74 -16.28 -11.16
CA SER A 192 5.69 -15.29 -10.64
C SER A 192 6.04 -15.57 -9.18
N ARG A 193 7.24 -15.12 -8.77
CA ARG A 193 7.64 -15.18 -7.37
C ARG A 193 6.69 -14.39 -6.47
N VAL A 194 6.21 -13.26 -6.96
CA VAL A 194 5.26 -12.39 -6.26
C VAL A 194 3.96 -13.13 -6.00
N SER A 195 3.36 -13.73 -7.04
CA SER A 195 2.11 -14.48 -6.93
C SER A 195 2.23 -15.66 -5.96
N LYS A 196 3.33 -16.42 -6.03
CA LYS A 196 3.58 -17.54 -5.10
C LYS A 196 3.66 -17.07 -3.65
N ILE A 197 4.37 -15.98 -3.38
CA ILE A 197 4.48 -15.43 -2.01
C ILE A 197 3.18 -14.75 -1.57
N THR A 198 2.42 -14.13 -2.48
CA THR A 198 1.10 -13.56 -2.18
C THR A 198 0.14 -14.61 -1.60
N LYS A 199 0.14 -15.85 -2.10
CA LYS A 199 -0.68 -16.94 -1.54
C LYS A 199 -0.37 -17.19 -0.06
N ALA A 200 0.90 -17.22 0.31
CA ALA A 200 1.30 -17.37 1.71
C ALA A 200 0.93 -16.13 2.55
N VAL A 201 1.06 -14.93 1.98
CA VAL A 201 0.67 -13.69 2.65
C VAL A 201 -0.84 -13.66 2.92
N GLU A 202 -1.66 -14.09 1.98
CA GLU A 202 -3.12 -14.15 2.19
C GLU A 202 -3.51 -15.17 3.28
N ILE A 203 -2.84 -16.33 3.35
CA ILE A 203 -3.01 -17.27 4.46
C ILE A 203 -2.62 -16.61 5.78
N LEU A 204 -1.48 -15.93 5.82
CA LEU A 204 -1.01 -15.23 7.02
C LEU A 204 -1.99 -14.12 7.44
N LYS A 205 -2.53 -13.34 6.50
CA LYS A 205 -3.53 -12.30 6.78
C LYS A 205 -4.84 -12.87 7.33
N LYS A 206 -5.28 -14.00 6.81
CA LYS A 206 -6.51 -14.67 7.25
C LYS A 206 -6.36 -15.31 8.64
N ASP A 207 -5.25 -16.04 8.84
CA ASP A 207 -5.05 -16.92 9.97
C ASP A 207 -4.01 -16.36 10.97
N PHE A 208 -3.69 -15.06 10.97
CA PHE A 208 -2.58 -14.49 11.78
C PHE A 208 -2.72 -14.73 13.28
N LYS A 209 -3.92 -14.93 13.78
CA LYS A 209 -4.21 -15.19 15.22
C LYS A 209 -3.78 -16.60 15.63
N GLU A 210 -3.77 -17.52 14.68
CA GLU A 210 -3.53 -18.94 14.92
C GLU A 210 -2.02 -19.27 14.87
N SER A 211 -1.67 -20.46 15.33
CA SER A 211 -0.32 -20.99 15.14
C SER A 211 -0.16 -21.55 13.72
N ILE A 212 0.68 -20.93 12.93
CA ILE A 212 0.90 -21.30 11.52
C ILE A 212 2.22 -22.05 11.37
N ARG A 213 2.16 -23.22 10.70
CA ARG A 213 3.35 -23.98 10.31
C ARG A 213 3.90 -23.43 8.99
N VAL A 214 5.19 -23.04 8.98
CA VAL A 214 5.84 -22.48 7.78
C VAL A 214 5.82 -23.48 6.60
N GLY A 215 5.84 -24.81 6.87
CA GLY A 215 5.68 -25.83 5.85
C GLY A 215 4.37 -25.70 5.07
N ARG A 216 3.23 -25.45 5.75
CA ARG A 216 1.92 -25.20 5.10
C ARG A 216 1.98 -24.01 4.14
N LEU A 217 2.71 -22.95 4.51
CA LEU A 217 2.88 -21.76 3.65
C LEU A 217 3.72 -22.08 2.41
N ALA A 218 4.78 -22.87 2.57
CA ALA A 218 5.63 -23.29 1.47
C ALA A 218 4.85 -24.19 0.49
N GLU A 219 4.08 -25.17 0.98
CA GLU A 219 3.19 -26.01 0.18
C GLU A 219 2.17 -25.19 -0.61
N ALA A 220 1.47 -24.25 0.04
CA ALA A 220 0.50 -23.36 -0.61
C ALA A 220 1.13 -22.47 -1.70
N SER A 221 2.43 -22.19 -1.58
CA SER A 221 3.22 -21.43 -2.54
C SER A 221 3.83 -22.31 -3.64
N ASN A 222 3.64 -23.62 -3.64
CA ASN A 222 4.30 -24.59 -4.52
C ASN A 222 5.84 -24.46 -4.50
N LEU A 223 6.43 -24.30 -3.32
CA LEU A 223 7.87 -24.13 -3.12
C LEU A 223 8.40 -25.12 -2.06
N SER A 224 9.67 -25.53 -2.22
CA SER A 224 10.38 -26.18 -1.13
C SER A 224 10.53 -25.19 0.05
N LEU A 225 10.62 -25.70 1.28
CA LEU A 225 10.74 -24.87 2.49
C LEU A 225 11.92 -23.89 2.44
N SER A 226 13.07 -24.32 1.91
CA SER A 226 14.25 -23.47 1.76
C SER A 226 14.06 -22.37 0.72
N SER A 227 13.48 -22.71 -0.44
CA SER A 227 13.17 -21.75 -1.50
C SER A 227 12.12 -20.73 -1.04
N PHE A 228 11.07 -21.21 -0.36
CA PHE A 228 10.04 -20.36 0.23
C PHE A 228 10.61 -19.33 1.21
N ASN A 229 11.38 -19.77 2.20
CA ASN A 229 11.96 -18.86 3.20
C ASN A 229 12.85 -17.79 2.55
N ARG A 230 13.67 -18.16 1.57
CA ARG A 230 14.52 -17.23 0.83
C ARG A 230 13.68 -16.22 0.05
N GLN A 231 12.71 -16.67 -0.76
CA GLN A 231 11.88 -15.79 -1.58
C GLN A 231 10.98 -14.90 -0.74
N PHE A 232 10.36 -15.45 0.32
CA PHE A 232 9.55 -14.70 1.25
C PHE A 232 10.36 -13.55 1.89
N LYS A 233 11.57 -13.86 2.40
CA LYS A 233 12.45 -12.83 2.99
C LYS A 233 12.92 -11.80 1.97
N THR A 234 13.24 -12.21 0.74
CA THR A 234 13.67 -11.30 -0.33
C THR A 234 12.56 -10.29 -0.69
N LEU A 235 11.31 -10.75 -0.77
CA LEU A 235 10.18 -9.89 -1.15
C LEU A 235 9.64 -9.06 0.01
N THR A 236 9.49 -9.67 1.21
CA THR A 236 8.85 -9.02 2.36
C THR A 236 9.81 -8.35 3.32
N GLY A 237 11.12 -8.63 3.21
CA GLY A 237 12.15 -8.15 4.13
C GLY A 237 12.19 -8.85 5.48
N THR A 238 11.35 -9.88 5.71
CA THR A 238 11.24 -10.52 7.00
C THR A 238 10.93 -12.02 6.87
N THR A 239 11.05 -12.78 7.96
CA THR A 239 10.63 -14.18 7.97
C THR A 239 9.11 -14.33 8.08
N PRO A 240 8.50 -15.45 7.65
CA PRO A 240 7.06 -15.68 7.77
C PRO A 240 6.52 -15.49 9.19
N LEU A 241 7.22 -15.99 10.21
CA LEU A 241 6.81 -15.85 11.60
C LEU A 241 6.92 -14.40 12.12
N GLN A 242 7.96 -13.66 11.69
CA GLN A 242 8.07 -12.24 12.01
C GLN A 242 6.99 -11.42 11.30
N TYR A 243 6.65 -11.77 10.05
CA TYR A 243 5.56 -11.16 9.31
C TYR A 243 4.21 -11.39 10.02
N GLN A 244 3.93 -12.62 10.46
CA GLN A 244 2.75 -12.92 11.28
C GLN A 244 2.70 -12.08 12.54
N LYS A 245 3.83 -11.96 13.26
CA LYS A 245 3.94 -11.10 14.44
C LYS A 245 3.60 -9.64 14.11
N GLN A 246 4.10 -9.12 12.99
CA GLN A 246 3.79 -7.76 12.54
C GLN A 246 2.30 -7.58 12.29
N LEU A 247 1.63 -8.53 11.61
CA LEU A 247 0.17 -8.51 11.42
C LEU A 247 -0.58 -8.40 12.76
N ARG A 248 -0.20 -9.23 13.75
CA ARG A 248 -0.78 -9.16 15.11
C ARG A 248 -0.61 -7.79 15.74
N LEU A 249 0.58 -7.21 15.63
CA LEU A 249 0.89 -5.91 16.23
C LEU A 249 0.15 -4.76 15.53
N TYR A 250 0.03 -4.77 14.20
CA TYR A 250 -0.76 -3.77 13.48
C TYR A 250 -2.24 -3.84 13.82
N GLU A 251 -2.81 -5.04 13.89
CA GLU A 251 -4.20 -5.20 14.30
C GLU A 251 -4.40 -4.79 15.76
N ALA A 252 -3.44 -5.10 16.65
CA ALA A 252 -3.48 -4.64 18.03
C ALA A 252 -3.47 -3.11 18.12
N ASP A 253 -2.60 -2.42 17.35
CA ASP A 253 -2.55 -0.96 17.33
C ASP A 253 -3.88 -0.36 16.84
N ARG A 254 -4.51 -0.98 15.84
CA ARG A 254 -5.83 -0.60 15.35
C ARG A 254 -6.91 -0.74 16.45
N LEU A 255 -6.96 -1.89 17.12
CA LEU A 255 -7.93 -2.17 18.19
C LEU A 255 -7.77 -1.20 19.38
N LEU A 256 -6.52 -0.92 19.78
CA LEU A 256 -6.24 -0.01 20.90
C LEU A 256 -6.62 1.44 20.55
N ARG A 257 -6.27 1.93 19.36
CA ARG A 257 -6.49 3.33 18.98
C ARG A 257 -7.92 3.66 18.62
N PHE A 258 -8.58 2.79 17.86
CA PHE A 258 -9.88 3.08 17.26
C PHE A 258 -11.03 2.40 18.00
N GLU A 259 -10.85 1.18 18.51
CA GLU A 259 -11.89 0.48 19.25
C GLU A 259 -11.75 0.65 20.78
N LYS A 260 -10.66 1.28 21.25
CA LYS A 260 -10.38 1.56 22.68
C LYS A 260 -10.50 0.32 23.57
N ARG A 261 -10.14 -0.86 23.06
CA ARG A 261 -10.17 -2.12 23.82
C ARG A 261 -9.08 -2.14 24.89
N SER A 262 -9.28 -2.88 25.95
CA SER A 262 -8.25 -3.06 26.97
C SER A 262 -7.01 -3.77 26.42
N VAL A 263 -5.85 -3.49 27.00
CA VAL A 263 -4.57 -4.07 26.58
C VAL A 263 -4.60 -5.60 26.67
N SER A 264 -5.20 -6.14 27.74
CA SER A 264 -5.32 -7.58 27.95
C SER A 264 -6.22 -8.24 26.90
N GLN A 265 -7.43 -7.71 26.70
CA GLN A 265 -8.34 -8.20 25.65
C GLN A 265 -7.71 -8.15 24.27
N THR A 266 -7.00 -7.05 23.96
CA THR A 266 -6.31 -6.89 22.67
C THR A 266 -5.25 -7.95 22.46
N ALA A 267 -4.39 -8.21 23.47
CA ALA A 267 -3.35 -9.22 23.39
C ALA A 267 -3.91 -10.60 23.02
N PHE A 268 -4.95 -11.06 23.71
CA PHE A 268 -5.57 -12.36 23.41
C PHE A 268 -6.30 -12.37 22.06
N ASN A 269 -7.00 -11.29 21.71
CA ASN A 269 -7.73 -11.17 20.44
C ASN A 269 -6.82 -11.25 19.20
N VAL A 270 -5.56 -10.85 19.32
CA VAL A 270 -4.59 -10.92 18.22
C VAL A 270 -3.69 -12.18 18.29
N GLY A 271 -3.98 -13.11 19.19
CA GLY A 271 -3.34 -14.44 19.25
C GLY A 271 -2.08 -14.52 20.12
N TYR A 272 -1.89 -13.61 21.11
CA TYR A 272 -0.86 -13.78 22.14
C TYR A 272 -1.43 -14.58 23.31
N SER A 273 -0.64 -15.50 23.84
CA SER A 273 -0.94 -16.25 25.05
C SER A 273 -0.42 -15.58 26.34
N SER A 274 0.44 -14.57 26.21
CA SER A 274 1.06 -13.85 27.32
C SER A 274 1.00 -12.35 27.11
N LEU A 275 0.40 -11.63 28.08
CA LEU A 275 0.34 -10.17 28.09
C LEU A 275 1.72 -9.53 28.19
N ALA A 276 2.63 -10.14 28.94
CA ALA A 276 4.02 -9.65 29.07
C ALA A 276 4.77 -9.73 27.73
N GLN A 277 4.63 -10.85 27.02
CA GLN A 277 5.21 -11.02 25.70
C GLN A 277 4.63 -10.01 24.71
N PHE A 278 3.30 -9.84 24.69
CA PHE A 278 2.63 -8.85 23.83
C PHE A 278 3.18 -7.43 24.10
N SER A 279 3.20 -7.01 25.36
CA SER A 279 3.65 -5.66 25.73
C SER A 279 5.10 -5.41 25.36
N GLY A 280 5.97 -6.42 25.53
CA GLY A 280 7.38 -6.35 25.11
C GLY A 280 7.54 -6.24 23.59
N ASP A 281 6.83 -7.08 22.83
CA ASP A 281 6.87 -7.06 21.36
C ASP A 281 6.29 -5.76 20.80
N TYR A 282 5.18 -5.26 21.36
CA TYR A 282 4.53 -4.01 20.97
C TYR A 282 5.46 -2.81 21.20
N LYS A 283 6.07 -2.71 22.40
CA LYS A 283 7.04 -1.65 22.69
C LYS A 283 8.25 -1.70 21.79
N LYS A 284 8.78 -2.89 21.52
CA LYS A 284 9.92 -3.07 20.61
C LYS A 284 9.59 -2.62 19.18
N PHE A 285 8.37 -2.86 18.75
CA PHE A 285 7.93 -2.58 17.36
C PHE A 285 7.53 -1.11 17.16
N PHE A 286 6.70 -0.55 18.07
CA PHE A 286 6.17 0.81 17.95
C PHE A 286 6.93 1.86 18.77
N GLY A 287 7.84 1.46 19.66
CA GLY A 287 8.60 2.38 20.52
C GLY A 287 7.84 2.86 21.76
N VAL A 288 6.55 2.53 21.91
CA VAL A 288 5.68 2.94 23.01
C VAL A 288 4.98 1.74 23.63
N LEU A 289 4.57 1.83 24.91
CA LEU A 289 3.78 0.78 25.53
C LEU A 289 2.35 0.77 25.00
N PRO A 290 1.68 -0.39 24.90
CA PRO A 290 0.28 -0.46 24.49
C PRO A 290 -0.66 0.32 25.42
N SER A 291 -0.36 0.40 26.72
CA SER A 291 -1.12 1.22 27.69
C SER A 291 -1.01 2.73 27.46
N GLN A 292 0.03 3.21 26.80
CA GLN A 292 0.19 4.63 26.45
C GLN A 292 -0.65 5.03 25.24
N VAL A 293 -1.10 4.07 24.46
CA VAL A 293 -1.91 4.29 23.25
C VAL A 293 -3.40 4.32 23.59
N CYS A 294 -3.81 3.60 24.64
CA CYS A 294 -5.19 3.59 25.15
C CYS A 294 -5.18 3.96 26.63
N PRO A 295 -5.10 5.25 27.01
CA PRO A 295 -4.97 5.66 28.40
C PRO A 295 -6.22 5.42 29.29
N HIS A 296 -7.34 4.95 28.72
CA HIS A 296 -8.61 4.77 29.47
C HIS A 296 -9.06 3.32 29.60
N ALA A 297 -8.22 2.35 29.31
CA ALA A 297 -8.54 0.93 29.46
C ALA A 297 -7.75 0.32 30.62
N SER A 298 -8.09 0.72 31.85
CA SER A 298 -7.77 0.00 33.09
C SER A 298 -8.95 -0.86 33.52
#